data_d9d552cbe0e51eb8e7de3537bf048371
#
_entry.id   d9d552cbe0e51eb8e7de3537bf048371
#
_cell.length_a   1.000
_cell.length_b   1.000
_cell.length_c   1.000
_cell.angle_alpha   90.00
_cell.angle_beta   90.00
_cell.angle_gamma   90.00
#
_symmetry.space_group_name_H-M   'P 1'
#
loop_
_entity.id
_entity.type
_entity.pdbx_description
1 polymer ?
#
loop_
_entity_poly.entity_id
_entity_poly.type
_entity_poly.pdbx_seq_one_letter_code
_entity_poly.pdbx_strand_id
1 'polypeptide(L)'
;MPLPPDQLLDRLAQLDRRYAELEQQLADDAGGGRADPKAYQERSRELADLREIVTAYRTYRRIGAEADEAETMSHAQGDLDLREMAKEEGASLRLQHARLLADLERMWLARNQAPERPFIVEIRPGTGGLEAGLFVADLHRMYSKYAAKCGWTVEVLDGQRSEAGGLERLVFSVKGPGAWERFQYESGVHRVQRVPATEAQGRIHTSTVTVAVLPEPEDVELPPIPAKDLQIDVYRSSGPGGQGVNTTDSAVRIRHIPTGLVVTCQDERSQLRNKDKAMRVLRARLLDKIQSDQRRQIASDRRKQVGSGDRSEKIRTYNFPDRRVTDHRIGLTLHKLDQLMNGEMQELTDALVAAGRAEQPAS
;
A
#
# COMPACT_ATOMS: atom_id res chain seq x y z
N MET A 1 8.58 -13.96 3.32
CA MET A 1 9.37 -15.02 3.99
C MET A 1 10.54 -14.36 4.71
N PRO A 2 10.89 -14.78 5.93
CA PRO A 2 12.16 -14.38 6.52
C PRO A 2 13.29 -14.86 5.61
N LEU A 3 14.23 -13.97 5.30
CA LEU A 3 15.42 -14.33 4.55
C LEU A 3 16.29 -15.27 5.41
N PRO A 4 17.02 -16.21 4.79
CA PRO A 4 18.09 -16.91 5.51
C PRO A 4 19.04 -15.90 6.16
N PRO A 5 19.59 -16.17 7.36
CA PRO A 5 20.44 -15.21 8.09
C PRO A 5 21.57 -14.62 7.23
N ASP A 6 22.23 -15.45 6.42
CA ASP A 6 23.33 -15.01 5.56
C ASP A 6 22.87 -14.00 4.50
N GLN A 7 21.74 -14.26 3.86
CA GLN A 7 21.18 -13.32 2.87
C GLN A 7 20.69 -12.02 3.52
N LEU A 8 20.14 -12.09 4.73
CA LEU A 8 19.76 -10.91 5.49
C LEU A 8 20.99 -10.04 5.80
N LEU A 9 22.05 -10.65 6.29
CA LEU A 9 23.30 -9.95 6.63
C LEU A 9 23.94 -9.30 5.40
N ASP A 10 23.91 -9.97 4.24
CA ASP A 10 24.39 -9.38 2.98
C ASP A 10 23.57 -8.14 2.57
N ARG A 11 22.25 -8.20 2.72
CA ARG A 11 21.37 -7.06 2.44
C ARG A 11 21.60 -5.91 3.41
N LEU A 12 21.76 -6.20 4.69
CA LEU A 12 22.07 -5.19 5.69
C LEU A 12 23.44 -4.53 5.45
N ALA A 13 24.44 -5.30 5.01
CA ALA A 13 25.74 -4.75 4.60
C ALA A 13 25.63 -3.81 3.39
N GLN A 14 24.74 -4.10 2.42
CA GLN A 14 24.45 -3.20 1.31
C GLN A 14 23.80 -1.89 1.79
N LEU A 15 22.86 -1.96 2.75
CA LEU A 15 22.24 -0.77 3.33
C LEU A 15 23.26 0.08 4.11
N ASP A 16 24.18 -0.53 4.84
CA ASP A 16 25.25 0.19 5.56
C ASP A 16 26.18 0.95 4.60
N ARG A 17 26.54 0.34 3.46
CA ARG A 17 27.30 1.02 2.40
C ARG A 17 26.51 2.20 1.82
N ARG A 18 25.23 1.98 1.50
CA ARG A 18 24.37 3.03 0.97
C ARG A 18 24.20 4.20 1.94
N TYR A 19 24.08 3.90 3.22
CA TYR A 19 24.02 4.89 4.29
C TYR A 19 25.28 5.76 4.33
N ALA A 20 26.46 5.14 4.28
CA ALA A 20 27.74 5.86 4.25
C ALA A 20 27.89 6.73 2.97
N GLU A 21 27.45 6.24 1.81
CA GLU A 21 27.42 7.03 0.56
C GLU A 21 26.53 8.27 0.70
N LEU A 22 25.34 8.13 1.30
CA LEU A 22 24.42 9.23 1.52
C LEU A 22 24.98 10.26 2.51
N GLU A 23 25.63 9.80 3.60
CA GLU A 23 26.30 10.69 4.54
C GLU A 23 27.38 11.52 3.83
N GLN A 24 28.19 10.90 2.98
CA GLN A 24 29.24 11.59 2.23
C GLN A 24 28.64 12.58 1.21
N GLN A 25 27.61 12.18 0.45
CA GLN A 25 26.95 13.05 -0.51
C GLN A 25 26.33 14.28 0.14
N LEU A 26 25.67 14.11 1.31
CA LEU A 26 25.11 15.23 2.07
C LEU A 26 26.16 16.15 2.64
N ALA A 27 27.32 15.62 3.04
CA ALA A 27 28.46 16.43 3.49
C ALA A 27 29.05 17.25 2.33
N ASP A 28 29.23 16.64 1.15
CA ASP A 28 29.74 17.30 -0.05
C ASP A 28 28.74 18.39 -0.54
N ASP A 29 27.44 18.12 -0.51
CA ASP A 29 26.38 19.08 -0.85
C ASP A 29 26.39 20.30 0.09
N ALA A 30 26.63 20.08 1.40
CA ALA A 30 26.73 21.15 2.40
C ALA A 30 28.00 22.03 2.21
N GLY A 31 29.09 21.45 1.70
CA GLY A 31 30.34 22.14 1.46
C GLY A 31 30.42 22.89 0.11
N GLY A 32 29.66 22.49 -0.91
CA GLY A 32 29.80 22.93 -2.30
C GLY A 32 28.85 24.03 -2.80
N GLY A 33 27.86 24.45 -2.05
CA GLY A 33 26.98 25.59 -2.34
C GLY A 33 26.07 25.48 -3.59
N ARG A 34 25.94 24.32 -4.24
CA ARG A 34 25.17 24.07 -5.48
C ARG A 34 24.20 22.87 -5.42
N ALA A 35 23.83 22.42 -4.23
CA ALA A 35 22.90 21.30 -4.12
C ALA A 35 21.49 21.70 -4.62
N ASP A 36 20.89 20.87 -5.45
CA ASP A 36 19.47 20.98 -5.77
C ASP A 36 18.67 20.71 -4.46
N PRO A 37 17.85 21.68 -3.99
CA PRO A 37 17.12 21.54 -2.73
C PRO A 37 16.23 20.28 -2.68
N LYS A 38 15.66 19.84 -3.81
CA LYS A 38 14.89 18.62 -3.90
C LYS A 38 15.75 17.37 -3.68
N ALA A 39 16.88 17.27 -4.38
CA ALA A 39 17.79 16.15 -4.25
C ALA A 39 18.39 16.04 -2.84
N TYR A 40 18.69 17.18 -2.20
CA TYR A 40 19.14 17.22 -0.80
C TYR A 40 18.06 16.71 0.15
N GLN A 41 16.79 17.12 -0.04
CA GLN A 41 15.68 16.69 0.79
C GLN A 41 15.39 15.19 0.65
N GLU A 42 15.45 14.66 -0.59
CA GLU A 42 15.27 13.23 -0.87
C GLU A 42 16.36 12.38 -0.20
N ARG A 43 17.63 12.78 -0.33
CA ARG A 43 18.77 12.09 0.33
C ARG A 43 18.69 12.14 1.85
N SER A 44 18.31 13.31 2.42
CA SER A 44 18.12 13.44 3.86
C SER A 44 17.00 12.54 4.38
N ARG A 45 15.92 12.39 3.63
CA ARG A 45 14.83 11.47 3.97
C ARG A 45 15.28 10.02 3.90
N GLU A 46 15.96 9.63 2.80
CA GLU A 46 16.50 8.28 2.65
C GLU A 46 17.46 7.92 3.79
N LEU A 47 18.36 8.86 4.17
CA LEU A 47 19.29 8.67 5.28
C LEU A 47 18.58 8.51 6.62
N ALA A 48 17.53 9.30 6.88
CA ALA A 48 16.72 9.17 8.09
C ALA A 48 16.03 7.80 8.17
N ASP A 49 15.48 7.32 7.06
CA ASP A 49 14.80 6.02 6.94
C ASP A 49 15.74 4.81 7.12
N LEU A 50 17.03 4.98 6.80
CA LEU A 50 18.05 3.94 6.96
C LEU A 50 18.67 3.92 8.36
N ARG A 51 18.63 5.03 9.09
CA ARG A 51 19.40 5.24 10.34
C ARG A 51 19.16 4.14 11.37
N GLU A 52 17.91 3.80 11.63
CA GLU A 52 17.57 2.87 12.70
C GLU A 52 18.12 1.47 12.43
N ILE A 53 17.85 0.92 11.25
CA ILE A 53 18.27 -0.45 10.89
C ILE A 53 19.82 -0.54 10.74
N VAL A 54 20.46 0.49 10.21
CA VAL A 54 21.91 0.53 10.07
C VAL A 54 22.59 0.63 11.44
N THR A 55 22.05 1.42 12.35
CA THR A 55 22.58 1.53 13.73
C THR A 55 22.46 0.18 14.45
N ALA A 56 21.34 -0.50 14.33
CA ALA A 56 21.15 -1.84 14.89
C ALA A 56 22.13 -2.86 14.28
N TYR A 57 22.33 -2.82 12.96
CA TYR A 57 23.28 -3.69 12.26
C TYR A 57 24.74 -3.44 12.67
N ARG A 58 25.16 -2.18 12.80
CA ARG A 58 26.49 -1.83 13.29
C ARG A 58 26.70 -2.32 14.73
N THR A 59 25.67 -2.21 15.57
CA THR A 59 25.71 -2.75 16.94
C THR A 59 25.84 -4.27 16.94
N TYR A 60 25.07 -4.98 16.11
CA TYR A 60 25.17 -6.43 15.93
C TYR A 60 26.59 -6.85 15.55
N ARG A 61 27.21 -6.19 14.57
CA ARG A 61 28.60 -6.48 14.15
C ARG A 61 29.59 -6.24 15.27
N ARG A 62 29.46 -5.15 16.03
CA ARG A 62 30.34 -4.82 17.16
C ARG A 62 30.25 -5.88 18.25
N ILE A 63 29.04 -6.24 18.69
CA ILE A 63 28.84 -7.26 19.71
C ILE A 63 29.34 -8.65 19.25
N GLY A 64 29.20 -8.97 17.94
CA GLY A 64 29.77 -10.19 17.38
C GLY A 64 31.29 -10.22 17.49
N ALA A 65 31.98 -9.12 17.13
CA ALA A 65 33.44 -9.01 17.25
C ALA A 65 33.91 -9.09 18.72
N GLU A 66 33.21 -8.42 19.64
CA GLU A 66 33.52 -8.46 21.06
C GLU A 66 33.33 -9.91 21.63
N ALA A 67 32.34 -10.64 21.15
CA ALA A 67 32.11 -12.04 21.54
C ALA A 67 33.21 -12.97 21.02
N ASP A 68 33.72 -12.76 19.78
CA ASP A 68 34.83 -13.53 19.22
C ASP A 68 36.15 -13.23 19.94
N GLU A 69 36.36 -11.99 20.33
CA GLU A 69 37.53 -11.57 21.12
C GLU A 69 37.51 -12.20 22.53
N ALA A 70 36.36 -12.16 23.22
CA ALA A 70 36.16 -12.82 24.52
C ALA A 70 36.41 -14.34 24.45
N GLU A 71 35.92 -14.98 23.38
CA GLU A 71 36.15 -16.41 23.15
C GLU A 71 37.63 -16.71 22.94
N THR A 72 38.33 -15.88 22.15
CA THR A 72 39.79 -16.00 21.94
C THR A 72 40.54 -15.86 23.24
N MET A 73 40.16 -14.88 24.10
CA MET A 73 40.76 -14.69 25.41
C MET A 73 40.50 -15.87 26.36
N SER A 74 39.33 -16.49 26.30
CA SER A 74 39.01 -17.65 27.13
C SER A 74 39.92 -18.86 26.84
N HIS A 75 40.43 -18.96 25.59
CA HIS A 75 41.34 -20.04 25.15
C HIS A 75 42.85 -19.66 25.22
N ALA A 76 43.17 -18.41 25.51
CA ALA A 76 44.58 -17.96 25.62
C ALA A 76 45.30 -18.61 26.81
N GLN A 77 46.65 -18.76 26.69
CA GLN A 77 47.49 -19.19 27.83
C GLN A 77 47.62 -18.01 28.80
N GLY A 78 47.11 -18.17 30.04
CA GLY A 78 47.18 -17.12 31.05
C GLY A 78 46.47 -17.49 32.37
N ASP A 79 46.14 -16.47 33.13
CA ASP A 79 45.46 -16.56 34.42
C ASP A 79 44.09 -17.26 34.31
N LEU A 80 43.83 -18.22 35.16
CA LEU A 80 42.55 -19.01 35.18
C LEU A 80 41.34 -18.13 35.44
N ASP A 81 41.48 -17.14 36.34
CA ASP A 81 40.35 -16.25 36.70
C ASP A 81 39.96 -15.36 35.52
N LEU A 82 40.94 -14.83 34.76
CA LEU A 82 40.72 -14.03 33.54
C LEU A 82 40.05 -14.85 32.45
N ARG A 83 40.37 -16.13 32.32
CA ARG A 83 39.74 -17.06 31.36
C ARG A 83 38.30 -17.37 31.70
N GLU A 84 37.98 -17.57 32.99
CA GLU A 84 36.62 -17.76 33.43
C GLU A 84 35.77 -16.52 33.22
N MET A 85 36.25 -15.34 33.57
CA MET A 85 35.57 -14.07 33.29
C MET A 85 35.33 -13.87 31.79
N ALA A 86 36.33 -14.10 30.93
CA ALA A 86 36.18 -13.99 29.48
C ALA A 86 35.18 -14.99 28.92
N LYS A 87 35.08 -16.18 29.50
CA LYS A 87 34.08 -17.20 29.11
C LYS A 87 32.66 -16.77 29.49
N GLU A 88 32.43 -16.23 30.70
CA GLU A 88 31.13 -15.73 31.13
C GLU A 88 30.69 -14.52 30.29
N GLU A 89 31.60 -13.59 30.04
CA GLU A 89 31.37 -12.42 29.21
C GLU A 89 31.04 -12.84 27.76
N GLY A 90 31.82 -13.75 27.17
CA GLY A 90 31.56 -14.29 25.84
C GLY A 90 30.21 -14.96 25.72
N ALA A 91 29.76 -15.73 26.73
CA ALA A 91 28.44 -16.34 26.75
C ALA A 91 27.33 -15.28 26.80
N SER A 92 27.48 -14.21 27.58
CA SER A 92 26.55 -13.09 27.65
C SER A 92 26.46 -12.34 26.30
N LEU A 93 27.60 -12.05 25.69
CA LEU A 93 27.69 -11.37 24.38
C LEU A 93 27.07 -12.22 23.27
N ARG A 94 27.26 -13.53 23.25
CA ARG A 94 26.62 -14.44 22.30
C ARG A 94 25.09 -14.41 22.44
N LEU A 95 24.56 -14.36 23.66
CA LEU A 95 23.13 -14.24 23.88
C LEU A 95 22.58 -12.89 23.38
N GLN A 96 23.29 -11.79 23.62
CA GLN A 96 22.94 -10.47 23.09
C GLN A 96 22.98 -10.43 21.57
N HIS A 97 24.03 -11.01 20.95
CA HIS A 97 24.19 -11.11 19.51
C HIS A 97 23.01 -11.86 18.85
N ALA A 98 22.59 -12.98 19.44
CA ALA A 98 21.42 -13.73 18.95
C ALA A 98 20.10 -12.93 19.05
N ARG A 99 19.93 -12.15 20.14
CA ARG A 99 18.75 -11.26 20.29
C ARG A 99 18.74 -10.16 19.24
N LEU A 100 19.89 -9.53 19.00
CA LEU A 100 20.03 -8.48 17.99
C LEU A 100 19.74 -9.00 16.58
N LEU A 101 20.12 -10.26 16.27
CA LEU A 101 19.78 -10.86 14.98
C LEU A 101 18.25 -10.99 14.80
N ALA A 102 17.55 -11.48 15.84
CA ALA A 102 16.10 -11.58 15.81
C ALA A 102 15.41 -10.20 15.68
N ASP A 103 15.98 -9.16 16.31
CA ASP A 103 15.50 -7.79 16.18
C ASP A 103 15.72 -7.25 14.75
N LEU A 104 16.88 -7.49 14.16
CA LEU A 104 17.19 -7.13 12.78
C LEU A 104 16.27 -7.84 11.78
N GLU A 105 15.95 -9.11 11.99
CA GLU A 105 14.97 -9.83 11.18
C GLU A 105 13.59 -9.16 11.24
N ARG A 106 13.15 -8.77 12.43
CA ARG A 106 11.87 -8.04 12.61
C ARG A 106 11.88 -6.68 11.93
N MET A 107 12.95 -5.91 12.10
CA MET A 107 13.12 -4.60 11.47
C MET A 107 13.17 -4.71 9.94
N TRP A 108 13.86 -5.73 9.42
CA TRP A 108 13.93 -6.01 7.98
C TRP A 108 12.56 -6.38 7.41
N LEU A 109 11.82 -7.26 8.09
CA LEU A 109 10.47 -7.63 7.69
C LEU A 109 9.53 -6.42 7.72
N ALA A 110 9.59 -5.60 8.75
CA ALA A 110 8.80 -4.38 8.86
C ALA A 110 9.14 -3.38 7.73
N ARG A 111 10.43 -3.23 7.38
CA ARG A 111 10.88 -2.33 6.31
C ARG A 111 10.49 -2.80 4.91
N ASN A 112 10.55 -4.10 4.64
CA ASN A 112 10.22 -4.68 3.33
C ASN A 112 8.73 -4.99 3.16
N GLN A 113 7.93 -4.85 4.20
CA GLN A 113 6.51 -4.67 4.02
C GLN A 113 6.35 -3.35 3.27
N ALA A 114 5.70 -3.39 2.09
CA ALA A 114 5.44 -2.19 1.28
C ALA A 114 4.98 -1.06 2.21
N PRO A 115 5.43 0.20 1.99
CA PRO A 115 5.05 1.31 2.86
C PRO A 115 3.55 1.22 3.05
N GLU A 116 3.13 1.26 4.30
CA GLU A 116 1.74 1.05 4.71
C GLU A 116 0.90 2.19 4.18
N ARG A 117 0.67 2.11 2.86
CA ARG A 117 -0.22 3.03 2.19
C ARG A 117 -1.61 2.81 2.75
N PRO A 118 -2.31 3.87 3.08
CA PRO A 118 -3.70 3.77 3.37
C PRO A 118 -4.39 3.00 2.24
N PHE A 119 -5.34 2.19 2.58
CA PHE A 119 -6.16 1.49 1.60
C PHE A 119 -7.63 1.79 1.86
N ILE A 120 -8.41 1.68 0.82
CA ILE A 120 -9.83 1.98 0.84
C ILE A 120 -10.61 0.66 0.92
N VAL A 121 -11.51 0.60 1.89
CA VAL A 121 -12.52 -0.46 1.99
C VAL A 121 -13.86 0.11 1.55
N GLU A 122 -14.44 -0.47 0.53
CA GLU A 122 -15.76 -0.12 0.05
C GLU A 122 -16.73 -1.28 0.32
N ILE A 123 -17.82 -0.97 1.01
CA ILE A 123 -18.87 -1.93 1.35
C ILE A 123 -20.16 -1.50 0.67
N ARG A 124 -20.79 -2.42 -0.05
CA ARG A 124 -22.09 -2.19 -0.71
C ARG A 124 -23.08 -3.33 -0.43
N PRO A 125 -24.38 -3.05 -0.29
CA PRO A 125 -25.37 -4.10 -0.27
C PRO A 125 -25.39 -4.84 -1.61
N GLY A 126 -25.49 -6.16 -1.54
CA GLY A 126 -25.76 -7.03 -2.67
C GLY A 126 -27.26 -7.39 -2.73
N THR A 127 -27.57 -8.67 -2.70
CA THR A 127 -28.94 -9.17 -2.66
C THR A 127 -29.50 -9.11 -1.24
N GLY A 128 -30.67 -8.49 -1.02
CA GLY A 128 -31.35 -8.50 0.28
C GLY A 128 -32.00 -7.17 0.70
N GLY A 129 -31.94 -6.14 -0.17
CA GLY A 129 -32.61 -4.85 0.08
C GLY A 129 -32.18 -4.17 1.38
N LEU A 130 -33.13 -3.71 2.19
CA LEU A 130 -32.86 -2.98 3.44
C LEU A 130 -31.98 -3.77 4.41
N GLU A 131 -32.19 -5.08 4.53
CA GLU A 131 -31.39 -5.93 5.42
C GLU A 131 -29.91 -5.96 5.03
N ALA A 132 -29.60 -6.02 3.73
CA ALA A 132 -28.24 -5.92 3.25
C ALA A 132 -27.63 -4.55 3.62
N GLY A 133 -28.39 -3.46 3.50
CA GLY A 133 -27.96 -2.12 3.92
C GLY A 133 -27.69 -1.98 5.43
N LEU A 134 -28.46 -2.66 6.26
CA LEU A 134 -28.22 -2.73 7.71
C LEU A 134 -26.94 -3.53 8.01
N PHE A 135 -26.72 -4.63 7.29
CA PHE A 135 -25.53 -5.45 7.48
C PHE A 135 -24.24 -4.74 7.03
N VAL A 136 -24.31 -3.80 6.07
CA VAL A 136 -23.17 -2.89 5.75
C VAL A 136 -22.72 -2.14 6.99
N ALA A 137 -23.65 -1.59 7.76
CA ALA A 137 -23.33 -0.87 9.00
C ALA A 137 -22.71 -1.78 10.07
N ASP A 138 -23.19 -3.02 10.17
CA ASP A 138 -22.68 -4.01 11.12
C ASP A 138 -21.24 -4.42 10.75
N LEU A 139 -20.94 -4.68 9.48
CA LEU A 139 -19.60 -4.99 9.00
C LEU A 139 -18.64 -3.81 9.24
N HIS A 140 -19.05 -2.59 8.94
CA HIS A 140 -18.23 -1.42 9.23
C HIS A 140 -17.91 -1.30 10.72
N ARG A 141 -18.89 -1.50 11.59
CA ARG A 141 -18.70 -1.49 13.06
C ARG A 141 -17.71 -2.57 13.49
N MET A 142 -17.82 -3.77 12.95
CA MET A 142 -16.91 -4.89 13.18
C MET A 142 -15.48 -4.52 12.79
N TYR A 143 -15.27 -4.01 11.57
CA TYR A 143 -13.95 -3.62 11.07
C TYR A 143 -13.37 -2.44 11.85
N SER A 144 -14.18 -1.44 12.20
CA SER A 144 -13.72 -0.29 13.00
C SER A 144 -13.26 -0.71 14.39
N LYS A 145 -13.99 -1.63 15.04
CA LYS A 145 -13.59 -2.18 16.34
C LYS A 145 -12.32 -3.02 16.25
N TYR A 146 -12.18 -3.81 15.18
CA TYR A 146 -10.97 -4.59 14.93
C TYR A 146 -9.76 -3.68 14.71
N ALA A 147 -9.90 -2.68 13.85
CA ALA A 147 -8.86 -1.69 13.59
C ALA A 147 -8.43 -0.97 14.89
N ALA A 148 -9.38 -0.54 15.70
CA ALA A 148 -9.09 0.09 17.00
C ALA A 148 -8.29 -0.82 17.95
N LYS A 149 -8.62 -2.12 18.01
CA LYS A 149 -7.87 -3.12 18.81
C LYS A 149 -6.43 -3.32 18.30
N CYS A 150 -6.21 -3.17 16.98
CA CYS A 150 -4.89 -3.29 16.36
C CYS A 150 -4.12 -1.95 16.35
N GLY A 151 -4.69 -0.85 16.84
CA GLY A 151 -4.07 0.48 16.82
C GLY A 151 -4.08 1.15 15.45
N TRP A 152 -4.96 0.71 14.53
CA TRP A 152 -5.10 1.29 13.20
C TRP A 152 -6.11 2.44 13.18
N THR A 153 -5.89 3.39 12.29
CA THR A 153 -6.79 4.52 12.08
C THR A 153 -7.81 4.19 10.99
N VAL A 154 -9.08 4.48 11.26
CA VAL A 154 -10.18 4.34 10.29
C VAL A 154 -10.81 5.70 10.07
N GLU A 155 -10.92 6.12 8.81
CA GLU A 155 -11.55 7.37 8.40
C GLU A 155 -12.64 7.10 7.37
N VAL A 156 -13.86 7.55 7.66
CA VAL A 156 -14.98 7.43 6.72
C VAL A 156 -14.86 8.53 5.66
N LEU A 157 -14.68 8.09 4.40
CA LEU A 157 -14.53 9.00 3.25
C LEU A 157 -15.88 9.35 2.61
N ASP A 158 -16.79 8.36 2.53
CA ASP A 158 -18.11 8.55 1.92
C ASP A 158 -19.13 7.56 2.49
N GLY A 159 -20.35 8.00 2.71
CA GLY A 159 -21.42 7.17 3.22
C GLY A 159 -22.78 7.62 2.69
N GLN A 160 -23.36 6.82 1.80
CA GLN A 160 -24.69 7.06 1.25
C GLN A 160 -25.73 6.27 2.04
N ARG A 161 -26.65 6.98 2.67
CA ARG A 161 -27.79 6.35 3.38
C ARG A 161 -28.97 6.19 2.45
N SER A 162 -29.66 5.07 2.58
CA SER A 162 -30.96 4.85 1.94
C SER A 162 -32.05 5.59 2.72
N GLU A 163 -33.09 6.05 2.03
CA GLU A 163 -34.29 6.63 2.65
C GLU A 163 -34.96 5.65 3.64
N ALA A 164 -34.82 4.36 3.42
CA ALA A 164 -35.34 3.28 4.26
C ALA A 164 -34.50 2.96 5.51
N GLY A 165 -33.38 3.70 5.78
CA GLY A 165 -32.60 3.59 7.01
C GLY A 165 -31.34 2.70 6.95
N GLY A 166 -31.06 2.03 5.82
CA GLY A 166 -29.82 1.29 5.57
C GLY A 166 -28.73 2.13 4.90
N LEU A 167 -27.56 1.56 4.68
CA LEU A 167 -26.49 2.15 3.89
C LEU A 167 -26.48 1.55 2.48
N GLU A 168 -26.52 2.40 1.45
CA GLU A 168 -26.40 1.97 0.05
C GLU A 168 -24.93 1.83 -0.38
N ARG A 169 -24.06 2.57 0.26
CA ARG A 169 -22.62 2.52 0.06
C ARG A 169 -21.92 3.09 1.29
N LEU A 170 -20.82 2.47 1.66
CA LEU A 170 -19.90 3.01 2.65
C LEU A 170 -18.48 2.83 2.16
N VAL A 171 -17.70 3.91 2.21
CA VAL A 171 -16.28 3.94 1.83
C VAL A 171 -15.49 4.52 2.99
N PHE A 172 -14.48 3.80 3.44
CA PHE A 172 -13.59 4.27 4.49
C PHE A 172 -12.15 3.86 4.19
N SER A 173 -11.20 4.66 4.66
CA SER A 173 -9.78 4.33 4.60
C SER A 173 -9.34 3.66 5.90
N VAL A 174 -8.35 2.78 5.77
CA VAL A 174 -7.68 2.14 6.91
C VAL A 174 -6.18 2.36 6.76
N LYS A 175 -5.54 2.81 7.86
CA LYS A 175 -4.10 3.07 7.91
C LYS A 175 -3.52 2.49 9.19
N GLY A 176 -2.47 1.71 9.07
CA GLY A 176 -1.73 1.18 10.21
C GLY A 176 -0.88 -0.03 9.86
N PRO A 177 0.06 -0.38 10.75
CA PRO A 177 1.02 -1.45 10.52
C PRO A 177 0.36 -2.82 10.35
N GLY A 178 0.67 -3.51 9.22
CA GLY A 178 0.14 -4.82 8.86
C GLY A 178 -1.36 -4.85 8.53
N ALA A 179 -2.02 -3.68 8.43
CA ALA A 179 -3.45 -3.61 8.16
C ALA A 179 -3.82 -4.18 6.78
N TRP A 180 -3.05 -3.85 5.75
CA TRP A 180 -3.24 -4.38 4.40
C TRP A 180 -3.15 -5.91 4.35
N GLU A 181 -2.14 -6.48 4.96
CA GLU A 181 -1.91 -7.93 4.97
C GLU A 181 -3.13 -8.70 5.48
N ARG A 182 -3.87 -8.13 6.43
CA ARG A 182 -5.06 -8.72 7.02
C ARG A 182 -6.34 -8.42 6.27
N PHE A 183 -6.51 -7.18 5.81
CA PHE A 183 -7.74 -6.75 5.13
C PHE A 183 -7.85 -7.22 3.67
N GLN A 184 -6.74 -7.51 2.98
CA GLN A 184 -6.77 -7.99 1.59
C GLN A 184 -7.66 -9.22 1.41
N TYR A 185 -7.79 -10.06 2.44
CA TYR A 185 -8.64 -11.25 2.43
C TYR A 185 -10.11 -10.97 2.77
N GLU A 186 -10.48 -9.73 3.07
CA GLU A 186 -11.88 -9.35 3.30
C GLU A 186 -12.62 -9.02 2.00
N SER A 187 -11.92 -8.95 0.87
CA SER A 187 -12.54 -8.69 -0.44
C SER A 187 -13.38 -9.87 -0.91
N GLY A 188 -14.63 -9.59 -1.31
CA GLY A 188 -15.57 -10.60 -1.82
C GLY A 188 -16.99 -10.41 -1.33
N VAL A 189 -17.79 -11.48 -1.44
CA VAL A 189 -19.21 -11.50 -1.06
C VAL A 189 -19.38 -12.08 0.34
N HIS A 190 -19.93 -11.29 1.25
CA HIS A 190 -20.26 -11.68 2.62
C HIS A 190 -21.76 -11.98 2.72
N ARG A 191 -22.10 -13.18 3.15
CA ARG A 191 -23.49 -13.63 3.30
C ARG A 191 -23.91 -13.59 4.77
N VAL A 192 -25.05 -12.97 5.05
CA VAL A 192 -25.67 -12.95 6.38
C VAL A 192 -26.95 -13.77 6.38
N GLN A 193 -27.17 -14.53 7.43
CA GLN A 193 -28.39 -15.27 7.72
C GLN A 193 -28.88 -14.87 9.11
N ARG A 194 -29.96 -14.09 9.16
CA ARG A 194 -30.61 -13.68 10.42
C ARG A 194 -32.07 -13.31 10.17
N VAL A 195 -32.82 -13.19 11.26
CA VAL A 195 -34.16 -12.56 11.22
C VAL A 195 -33.91 -11.04 11.20
N PRO A 196 -34.29 -10.33 10.11
CA PRO A 196 -34.13 -8.89 10.02
C PRO A 196 -34.95 -8.16 11.09
N ALA A 197 -34.48 -6.98 11.51
CA ALA A 197 -35.24 -6.10 12.40
C ALA A 197 -36.59 -5.65 11.80
N THR A 198 -36.74 -5.75 10.48
CA THR A 198 -37.97 -5.41 9.71
C THR A 198 -38.88 -6.59 9.48
N GLU A 199 -38.55 -7.80 9.90
CA GLU A 199 -39.33 -9.01 9.68
C GLU A 199 -40.25 -9.26 10.89
N ALA A 200 -41.55 -9.17 10.66
CA ALA A 200 -42.57 -9.35 11.70
C ALA A 200 -42.91 -10.83 12.01
N GLN A 201 -42.60 -11.76 11.09
CA GLN A 201 -42.97 -13.19 11.21
C GLN A 201 -41.81 -14.07 11.70
N GLY A 202 -40.69 -13.49 12.06
CA GLY A 202 -39.55 -14.24 12.58
C GLY A 202 -38.80 -15.13 11.55
N ARG A 203 -39.05 -14.91 10.24
CA ARG A 203 -38.38 -15.70 9.19
C ARG A 203 -36.93 -15.32 9.02
N ILE A 204 -36.07 -16.31 8.86
CA ILE A 204 -34.65 -16.10 8.57
C ILE A 204 -34.50 -15.65 7.12
N HIS A 205 -33.91 -14.47 6.93
CA HIS A 205 -33.57 -13.96 5.59
C HIS A 205 -32.06 -14.21 5.32
N THR A 206 -31.77 -14.41 4.04
CA THR A 206 -30.37 -14.50 3.57
C THR A 206 -30.06 -13.29 2.70
N SER A 207 -29.18 -12.44 3.16
CA SER A 207 -28.74 -11.24 2.45
C SER A 207 -27.25 -11.29 2.15
N THR A 208 -26.79 -10.51 1.18
CA THR A 208 -25.38 -10.41 0.81
C THR A 208 -24.91 -8.97 0.81
N VAL A 209 -23.64 -8.81 1.15
CA VAL A 209 -22.92 -7.55 1.09
C VAL A 209 -21.61 -7.81 0.36
N THR A 210 -21.19 -6.88 -0.46
CA THR A 210 -19.91 -6.94 -1.18
C THR A 210 -18.90 -6.04 -0.52
N VAL A 211 -17.69 -6.54 -0.33
CA VAL A 211 -16.55 -5.79 0.20
C VAL A 211 -15.47 -5.74 -0.86
N ALA A 212 -14.99 -4.55 -1.19
CA ALA A 212 -13.81 -4.36 -2.03
C ALA A 212 -12.71 -3.69 -1.20
N VAL A 213 -11.50 -4.19 -1.30
CA VAL A 213 -10.32 -3.65 -0.64
C VAL A 213 -9.34 -3.20 -1.73
N LEU A 214 -9.11 -1.90 -1.82
CA LEU A 214 -8.36 -1.28 -2.91
C LEU A 214 -7.26 -0.40 -2.33
N PRO A 215 -6.05 -0.37 -2.91
CA PRO A 215 -5.04 0.60 -2.51
C PRO A 215 -5.57 2.01 -2.75
N GLU A 216 -5.23 2.95 -1.85
CA GLU A 216 -5.55 4.35 -2.06
C GLU A 216 -4.82 4.86 -3.31
N PRO A 217 -5.53 5.50 -4.25
CA PRO A 217 -4.93 6.01 -5.47
C PRO A 217 -3.92 7.10 -5.12
N GLU A 218 -2.73 7.03 -5.73
CA GLU A 218 -1.74 8.10 -5.63
C GLU A 218 -2.19 9.31 -6.46
N ASP A 219 -1.86 10.49 -5.97
CA ASP A 219 -1.99 11.71 -6.77
C ASP A 219 -1.04 11.61 -7.97
N VAL A 220 -1.62 11.63 -9.16
CA VAL A 220 -0.86 11.51 -10.38
C VAL A 220 -0.30 12.88 -10.75
N GLU A 221 0.98 13.08 -10.51
CA GLU A 221 1.72 14.17 -11.07
C GLU A 221 2.20 13.82 -12.50
N LEU A 222 2.00 14.74 -13.43
CA LEU A 222 2.52 14.57 -14.79
C LEU A 222 4.04 14.84 -14.77
N PRO A 223 4.90 13.83 -15.06
CA PRO A 223 6.33 14.08 -15.17
C PRO A 223 6.64 15.03 -16.32
N PRO A 224 7.79 15.73 -16.30
CA PRO A 224 8.21 16.58 -17.41
C PRO A 224 8.27 15.74 -18.69
N ILE A 225 7.62 16.24 -19.77
CA ILE A 225 7.56 15.53 -21.06
C ILE A 225 8.90 15.74 -21.78
N PRO A 226 9.68 14.66 -22.05
CA PRO A 226 10.95 14.78 -22.76
C PRO A 226 10.76 15.28 -24.18
N ALA A 227 11.64 16.14 -24.68
CA ALA A 227 11.57 16.67 -26.03
C ALA A 227 11.60 15.59 -27.15
N LYS A 228 12.29 14.46 -26.88
CA LYS A 228 12.35 13.30 -27.79
C LYS A 228 11.00 12.61 -28.01
N ASP A 229 10.07 12.77 -27.08
CA ASP A 229 8.73 12.16 -27.14
C ASP A 229 7.71 13.07 -27.82
N LEU A 230 8.16 14.25 -28.32
CA LEU A 230 7.33 15.23 -28.98
C LEU A 230 7.74 15.38 -30.43
N GLN A 231 6.77 15.24 -31.33
CA GLN A 231 6.88 15.66 -32.73
C GLN A 231 6.10 16.98 -32.89
N ILE A 232 6.80 18.02 -33.31
CA ILE A 232 6.21 19.37 -33.47
C ILE A 232 6.25 19.74 -34.95
N ASP A 233 5.08 19.85 -35.53
CA ASP A 233 4.90 20.29 -36.95
C ASP A 233 4.33 21.70 -36.97
N VAL A 234 4.87 22.53 -37.84
CA VAL A 234 4.40 23.89 -38.06
C VAL A 234 3.78 23.95 -39.46
N TYR A 235 2.64 24.63 -39.57
CA TYR A 235 1.93 24.72 -40.81
C TYR A 235 1.14 26.05 -40.90
N ARG A 236 0.61 26.35 -42.08
CA ARG A 236 -0.21 27.56 -42.30
C ARG A 236 -1.56 27.39 -41.63
N SER A 237 -1.99 28.42 -40.89
CA SER A 237 -3.33 28.45 -40.33
C SER A 237 -4.38 28.51 -41.44
N SER A 238 -5.48 27.78 -41.27
CA SER A 238 -6.63 27.82 -42.18
C SER A 238 -7.77 28.60 -41.51
N GLY A 239 -8.34 29.60 -42.23
CA GLY A 239 -9.48 30.34 -41.69
C GLY A 239 -9.67 31.69 -42.40
N PRO A 240 -10.80 32.38 -42.14
CA PRO A 240 -11.02 33.72 -42.68
C PRO A 240 -10.02 34.69 -42.05
N GLY A 241 -9.12 35.26 -42.82
CA GLY A 241 -8.09 36.19 -42.36
C GLY A 241 -7.40 36.94 -43.51
N GLY A 242 -6.71 38.01 -43.17
CA GLY A 242 -5.94 38.83 -44.14
C GLY A 242 -4.61 38.16 -44.51
N GLN A 243 -3.77 38.92 -45.25
CA GLN A 243 -2.50 38.45 -45.85
C GLN A 243 -1.57 37.76 -44.81
N GLY A 244 -1.56 38.21 -43.53
CA GLY A 244 -0.72 37.62 -42.48
C GLY A 244 -1.14 36.22 -42.04
N VAL A 245 -2.43 35.84 -42.17
CA VAL A 245 -2.91 34.49 -41.82
C VAL A 245 -2.57 33.48 -42.91
N ASN A 246 -2.60 33.93 -44.16
CA ASN A 246 -2.43 33.07 -45.33
C ASN A 246 -0.96 32.87 -45.75
N THR A 247 -0.03 33.70 -45.24
CA THR A 247 1.38 33.66 -45.64
C THR A 247 2.32 33.15 -44.53
N THR A 248 1.91 33.20 -43.26
CA THR A 248 2.79 32.85 -42.13
C THR A 248 2.48 31.45 -41.56
N ASP A 249 3.50 30.62 -41.36
CA ASP A 249 3.39 29.31 -40.73
C ASP A 249 3.27 29.49 -39.19
N SER A 250 2.08 29.93 -38.75
CA SER A 250 1.82 30.22 -37.33
C SER A 250 1.09 29.07 -36.57
N ALA A 251 0.45 28.17 -37.28
CA ALA A 251 -0.24 27.04 -36.68
C ALA A 251 0.75 25.95 -36.25
N VAL A 252 0.50 25.38 -35.11
CA VAL A 252 1.36 24.34 -34.51
C VAL A 252 0.54 23.08 -34.21
N ARG A 253 1.08 21.94 -34.62
CA ARG A 253 0.60 20.60 -34.26
C ARG A 253 1.66 19.89 -33.44
N ILE A 254 1.29 19.44 -32.25
CA ILE A 254 2.16 18.66 -31.36
C ILE A 254 1.59 17.28 -31.25
N ARG A 255 2.40 16.27 -31.57
CA ARG A 255 2.09 14.86 -31.38
C ARG A 255 2.98 14.30 -30.27
N HIS A 256 2.37 13.71 -29.28
CA HIS A 256 3.10 12.92 -28.27
C HIS A 256 3.28 11.50 -28.77
N ILE A 257 4.52 11.11 -29.08
CA ILE A 257 4.85 9.86 -29.77
C ILE A 257 4.37 8.64 -29.00
N PRO A 258 4.63 8.48 -27.65
CA PRO A 258 4.27 7.28 -26.93
C PRO A 258 2.77 7.04 -26.79
N THR A 259 1.96 8.10 -26.68
CA THR A 259 0.50 7.99 -26.51
C THR A 259 -0.30 8.20 -27.76
N GLY A 260 0.33 8.70 -28.84
CA GLY A 260 -0.33 9.07 -30.09
C GLY A 260 -1.26 10.31 -30.01
N LEU A 261 -1.31 10.99 -28.86
CA LEU A 261 -2.14 12.18 -28.68
C LEU A 261 -1.65 13.32 -29.59
N VAL A 262 -2.58 13.96 -30.30
CA VAL A 262 -2.31 15.09 -31.17
C VAL A 262 -3.09 16.31 -30.67
N VAL A 263 -2.42 17.43 -30.59
CA VAL A 263 -2.98 18.75 -30.28
C VAL A 263 -2.59 19.72 -31.33
N THR A 264 -3.56 20.47 -31.84
CA THR A 264 -3.35 21.56 -32.81
C THR A 264 -3.76 22.89 -32.19
N CYS A 265 -3.02 23.93 -32.47
CA CYS A 265 -3.34 25.29 -32.04
C CYS A 265 -3.00 26.28 -33.16
N GLN A 266 -3.98 27.12 -33.52
CA GLN A 266 -3.84 28.14 -34.56
C GLN A 266 -4.52 29.48 -34.20
N ASP A 267 -4.79 29.70 -32.90
CA ASP A 267 -5.61 30.79 -32.40
C ASP A 267 -4.84 32.14 -32.41
N GLU A 268 -3.52 32.07 -32.26
CA GLU A 268 -2.67 33.25 -32.13
C GLU A 268 -1.88 33.51 -33.43
N ARG A 269 -1.51 34.79 -33.67
CA ARG A 269 -0.63 35.15 -34.77
C ARG A 269 0.82 34.69 -34.57
N SER A 270 1.21 34.45 -33.35
CA SER A 270 2.57 34.03 -32.95
C SER A 270 2.67 32.51 -32.84
N GLN A 271 3.55 31.91 -33.63
CA GLN A 271 3.90 30.50 -33.59
C GLN A 271 4.30 30.06 -32.16
N LEU A 272 5.11 30.90 -31.48
CA LEU A 272 5.57 30.59 -30.11
C LEU A 272 4.40 30.49 -29.11
N ARG A 273 3.46 31.45 -29.19
CA ARG A 273 2.25 31.41 -28.34
C ARG A 273 1.36 30.19 -28.62
N ASN A 274 1.21 29.85 -29.92
CA ASN A 274 0.48 28.64 -30.33
C ASN A 274 1.16 27.37 -29.80
N LYS A 275 2.49 27.31 -29.86
CA LYS A 275 3.26 26.18 -29.27
C LYS A 275 3.06 26.07 -27.78
N ASP A 276 3.16 27.15 -27.01
CA ASP A 276 2.96 27.15 -25.56
C ASP A 276 1.53 26.76 -25.20
N LYS A 277 0.53 27.25 -25.96
CA LYS A 277 -0.87 26.89 -25.76
C LYS A 277 -1.12 25.42 -26.07
N ALA A 278 -0.58 24.92 -27.19
CA ALA A 278 -0.67 23.52 -27.56
C ALA A 278 0.01 22.60 -26.51
N MET A 279 1.16 22.99 -25.94
CA MET A 279 1.83 22.25 -24.86
C MET A 279 1.00 22.22 -23.60
N ARG A 280 0.35 23.30 -23.19
CA ARG A 280 -0.56 23.31 -22.02
C ARG A 280 -1.74 22.37 -22.23
N VAL A 281 -2.36 22.42 -23.41
CA VAL A 281 -3.47 21.50 -23.75
C VAL A 281 -3.01 20.04 -23.79
N LEU A 282 -1.82 19.77 -24.35
CA LEU A 282 -1.25 18.42 -24.38
C LEU A 282 -1.03 17.88 -22.95
N ARG A 283 -0.45 18.69 -22.05
CA ARG A 283 -0.26 18.31 -20.64
C ARG A 283 -1.58 17.98 -19.96
N ALA A 284 -2.61 18.81 -20.14
CA ALA A 284 -3.93 18.57 -19.58
C ALA A 284 -4.55 17.24 -20.08
N ARG A 285 -4.45 16.99 -21.41
CA ARG A 285 -4.97 15.74 -22.00
C ARG A 285 -4.19 14.50 -21.59
N LEU A 286 -2.87 14.60 -21.40
CA LEU A 286 -2.05 13.51 -20.89
C LEU A 286 -2.42 13.17 -19.44
N LEU A 287 -2.57 14.19 -18.60
CA LEU A 287 -2.99 14.00 -17.21
C LEU A 287 -4.37 13.33 -17.13
N ASP A 288 -5.35 13.83 -17.90
CA ASP A 288 -6.70 13.24 -17.97
C ASP A 288 -6.67 11.78 -18.46
N LYS A 289 -5.83 11.47 -19.45
CA LYS A 289 -5.65 10.08 -19.93
C LYS A 289 -5.10 9.19 -18.82
N ILE A 290 -4.03 9.60 -18.10
CA ILE A 290 -3.43 8.80 -17.03
C ILE A 290 -4.45 8.58 -15.90
N GLN A 291 -5.17 9.61 -15.48
CA GLN A 291 -6.22 9.51 -14.47
C GLN A 291 -7.37 8.59 -14.92
N SER A 292 -7.76 8.67 -16.20
CA SER A 292 -8.78 7.79 -16.77
C SER A 292 -8.35 6.33 -16.79
N ASP A 293 -7.11 6.06 -17.17
CA ASP A 293 -6.55 4.71 -17.19
C ASP A 293 -6.44 4.14 -15.76
N GLN A 294 -6.01 4.95 -14.78
CA GLN A 294 -6.00 4.57 -13.36
C GLN A 294 -7.41 4.24 -12.84
N ARG A 295 -8.40 5.10 -13.15
CA ARG A 295 -9.81 4.83 -12.75
C ARG A 295 -10.34 3.55 -13.37
N ARG A 296 -10.00 3.26 -14.63
CA ARG A 296 -10.38 2.01 -15.32
C ARG A 296 -9.76 0.80 -14.64
N GLN A 297 -8.48 0.89 -14.26
CA GLN A 297 -7.79 -0.18 -13.56
C GLN A 297 -8.45 -0.47 -12.20
N ILE A 298 -8.67 0.55 -11.38
CA ILE A 298 -9.36 0.44 -10.09
C ILE A 298 -10.77 -0.17 -10.26
N ALA A 299 -11.52 0.27 -11.27
CA ALA A 299 -12.85 -0.27 -11.56
C ALA A 299 -12.80 -1.75 -11.99
N SER A 300 -11.78 -2.13 -12.75
CA SER A 300 -11.55 -3.52 -13.15
C SER A 300 -11.22 -4.40 -11.94
N ASP A 301 -10.30 -3.95 -11.09
CA ASP A 301 -9.87 -4.70 -9.91
C ASP A 301 -11.00 -4.84 -8.89
N ARG A 302 -11.79 -3.78 -8.67
CA ARG A 302 -13.04 -3.87 -7.90
C ARG A 302 -13.97 -4.94 -8.46
N ARG A 303 -14.22 -4.94 -9.78
CA ARG A 303 -15.14 -5.90 -10.41
C ARG A 303 -14.67 -7.34 -10.23
N LYS A 304 -13.36 -7.59 -10.31
CA LYS A 304 -12.78 -8.91 -10.05
C LYS A 304 -13.00 -9.36 -8.61
N GLN A 305 -12.89 -8.45 -7.63
CA GLN A 305 -13.06 -8.76 -6.21
C GLN A 305 -14.52 -9.02 -5.82
N VAL A 306 -15.46 -8.27 -6.40
CA VAL A 306 -16.87 -8.25 -5.98
C VAL A 306 -17.73 -9.23 -6.77
N GLY A 307 -17.30 -9.64 -7.98
CA GLY A 307 -18.07 -10.51 -8.85
C GLY A 307 -19.46 -9.93 -9.19
N SER A 308 -20.48 -10.79 -9.18
CA SER A 308 -21.88 -10.41 -9.37
C SER A 308 -22.59 -9.99 -8.06
N GLY A 309 -22.00 -10.28 -6.90
CA GLY A 309 -22.62 -10.10 -5.59
C GLY A 309 -23.67 -11.16 -5.24
N ASP A 310 -23.76 -12.22 -6.02
CA ASP A 310 -24.72 -13.30 -5.80
C ASP A 310 -24.40 -14.13 -4.54
N ARG A 311 -25.43 -14.74 -3.96
CA ARG A 311 -25.31 -15.61 -2.77
C ARG A 311 -24.43 -16.83 -2.99
N SER A 312 -24.26 -17.26 -4.24
CA SER A 312 -23.41 -18.38 -4.64
C SER A 312 -21.91 -18.05 -4.53
N GLU A 313 -21.52 -16.79 -4.77
CA GLU A 313 -20.15 -16.31 -4.78
C GLU A 313 -19.61 -15.96 -3.37
N LYS A 314 -20.32 -16.37 -2.34
CA LYS A 314 -19.96 -16.07 -0.95
C LYS A 314 -18.56 -16.55 -0.58
N ILE A 315 -17.76 -15.66 -0.02
CA ILE A 315 -16.48 -16.02 0.63
C ILE A 315 -16.72 -16.40 2.09
N ARG A 316 -17.68 -15.75 2.77
CA ARG A 316 -17.94 -15.94 4.20
C ARG A 316 -19.42 -15.89 4.50
N THR A 317 -19.87 -16.71 5.46
CA THR A 317 -21.25 -16.74 5.95
C THR A 317 -21.30 -16.43 7.43
N TYR A 318 -22.14 -15.45 7.80
CA TYR A 318 -22.45 -15.05 9.17
C TYR A 318 -23.84 -15.60 9.50
N ASN A 319 -23.89 -16.66 10.30
CA ASN A 319 -25.14 -17.31 10.70
C ASN A 319 -25.46 -16.92 12.16
N PHE A 320 -26.41 -16.02 12.32
CA PHE A 320 -26.83 -15.49 13.62
C PHE A 320 -27.60 -16.50 14.46
N PRO A 321 -28.56 -17.29 13.93
CA PRO A 321 -29.23 -18.36 14.67
C PRO A 321 -28.27 -19.35 15.31
N ASP A 322 -27.27 -19.81 14.56
CA ASP A 322 -26.28 -20.79 15.04
C ASP A 322 -25.06 -20.13 15.71
N ARG A 323 -25.01 -18.79 15.80
CA ARG A 323 -23.90 -17.99 16.34
C ARG A 323 -22.54 -18.38 15.78
N ARG A 324 -22.48 -18.71 14.48
CA ARG A 324 -21.26 -19.15 13.81
C ARG A 324 -20.92 -18.29 12.59
N VAL A 325 -19.62 -18.23 12.30
CA VAL A 325 -19.07 -17.67 11.06
C VAL A 325 -18.29 -18.76 10.34
N THR A 326 -18.54 -18.93 9.05
CA THR A 326 -17.82 -19.89 8.22
C THR A 326 -17.15 -19.17 7.06
N ASP A 327 -15.82 -19.24 6.97
CA ASP A 327 -15.07 -18.82 5.79
C ASP A 327 -14.93 -20.02 4.83
N HIS A 328 -15.52 -19.88 3.65
CA HIS A 328 -15.64 -20.99 2.69
C HIS A 328 -14.35 -21.23 1.90
N ARG A 329 -13.42 -20.28 1.87
CA ARG A 329 -12.14 -20.41 1.16
C ARG A 329 -11.21 -21.40 1.85
N ILE A 330 -11.18 -21.34 3.18
CA ILE A 330 -10.31 -22.19 4.01
C ILE A 330 -11.08 -23.23 4.83
N GLY A 331 -12.41 -23.31 4.68
CA GLY A 331 -13.26 -24.24 5.42
C GLY A 331 -13.33 -23.99 6.94
N LEU A 332 -12.86 -22.83 7.43
CA LEU A 332 -12.84 -22.51 8.84
C LEU A 332 -14.22 -22.12 9.35
N THR A 333 -14.66 -22.76 10.45
CA THR A 333 -15.90 -22.42 11.14
C THR A 333 -15.62 -22.04 12.58
N LEU A 334 -16.06 -20.84 13.00
CA LEU A 334 -15.90 -20.30 14.35
C LEU A 334 -17.28 -20.11 14.98
N HIS A 335 -17.50 -20.71 16.17
CA HIS A 335 -18.73 -20.57 16.97
C HIS A 335 -18.66 -19.37 17.94
N LYS A 336 -18.16 -18.23 17.43
CA LYS A 336 -17.89 -17.00 18.20
C LYS A 336 -18.38 -15.77 17.46
N LEU A 337 -19.56 -15.85 16.80
CA LEU A 337 -20.09 -14.76 15.96
C LEU A 337 -20.14 -13.42 16.71
N ASP A 338 -20.66 -13.41 17.95
CA ASP A 338 -20.82 -12.19 18.74
C ASP A 338 -19.46 -11.52 19.04
N GLN A 339 -18.43 -12.32 19.34
CA GLN A 339 -17.08 -11.83 19.58
C GLN A 339 -16.49 -11.25 18.29
N LEU A 340 -16.65 -11.95 17.16
CA LEU A 340 -16.17 -11.51 15.86
C LEU A 340 -16.82 -10.17 15.46
N MET A 341 -18.16 -10.04 15.63
CA MET A 341 -18.88 -8.79 15.37
C MET A 341 -18.48 -7.65 16.32
N ASN A 342 -17.87 -7.99 17.46
CA ASN A 342 -17.24 -7.04 18.39
C ASN A 342 -15.75 -6.77 18.09
N GLY A 343 -15.26 -7.18 16.90
CA GLY A 343 -13.92 -6.90 16.41
C GLY A 343 -12.85 -7.90 16.91
N GLU A 344 -13.24 -9.11 17.35
CA GLU A 344 -12.27 -10.18 17.66
C GLU A 344 -12.02 -11.05 16.43
N MET A 345 -11.40 -10.43 15.41
CA MET A 345 -11.14 -11.05 14.12
C MET A 345 -9.79 -11.75 14.04
N GLN A 346 -8.95 -11.67 15.06
CA GLN A 346 -7.55 -12.11 15.04
C GLN A 346 -7.40 -13.56 14.57
N GLU A 347 -8.15 -14.50 15.19
CA GLU A 347 -8.10 -15.92 14.86
C GLU A 347 -8.45 -16.20 13.39
N LEU A 348 -9.46 -15.51 12.87
CA LEU A 348 -9.89 -15.63 11.48
C LEU A 348 -8.86 -15.04 10.51
N THR A 349 -8.35 -13.84 10.80
CA THR A 349 -7.38 -13.17 9.94
C THR A 349 -6.04 -13.87 9.93
N ASP A 350 -5.57 -14.40 11.08
CA ASP A 350 -4.32 -15.17 11.16
C ASP A 350 -4.42 -16.47 10.33
N ALA A 351 -5.57 -17.16 10.38
CA ALA A 351 -5.80 -18.34 9.57
C ALA A 351 -5.81 -18.02 8.06
N LEU A 352 -6.41 -16.90 7.65
CA LEU A 352 -6.43 -16.46 6.25
C LEU A 352 -5.05 -16.06 5.75
N VAL A 353 -4.27 -15.33 6.56
CA VAL A 353 -2.89 -14.97 6.25
C VAL A 353 -2.02 -16.22 6.11
N ALA A 354 -2.16 -17.20 7.01
CA ALA A 354 -1.42 -18.46 6.95
C ALA A 354 -1.77 -19.25 5.68
N ALA A 355 -3.05 -19.35 5.33
CA ALA A 355 -3.50 -20.01 4.10
C ALA A 355 -2.98 -19.31 2.84
N GLY A 356 -3.08 -17.98 2.77
CA GLY A 356 -2.59 -17.20 1.63
C GLY A 356 -1.07 -17.29 1.45
N ARG A 357 -0.30 -17.41 2.54
CA ARG A 357 1.15 -17.66 2.47
C ARG A 357 1.47 -19.07 1.93
N ALA A 358 0.63 -20.06 2.25
CA ALA A 358 0.81 -21.44 1.77
C ALA A 358 0.50 -21.59 0.28
N GLU A 359 -0.40 -20.77 -0.27
CA GLU A 359 -0.77 -20.77 -1.70
C GLU A 359 0.23 -20.01 -2.60
N GLN A 360 1.07 -19.14 -2.04
CA GLN A 360 2.11 -18.47 -2.81
C GLN A 360 3.25 -19.44 -3.06
N PRO A 361 3.52 -19.84 -4.34
CA PRO A 361 4.66 -20.70 -4.66
C PRO A 361 5.95 -19.98 -4.22
N ALA A 362 6.85 -20.74 -3.60
CA ALA A 362 8.19 -20.23 -3.24
C ALA A 362 8.88 -19.77 -4.53
N SER A 363 8.99 -18.45 -4.72
CA SER A 363 9.68 -17.82 -5.84
C SER A 363 11.16 -17.65 -5.51
#